data_a6af82871cbecf2fc141865f407938d0
#
_entry.id   a6af82871cbecf2fc141865f407938d0
#
_cell.length_a   1.000
_cell.length_b   1.000
_cell.length_c   1.000
_cell.angle_alpha   90.00
_cell.angle_beta   90.00
_cell.angle_gamma   90.00
#
_symmetry.space_group_name_H-M   'P 1'
#
loop_
_entity.id
_entity.type
_entity.pdbx_description
1 polymer ?
#
loop_
_entity_poly.entity_id
_entity_poly.type
_entity_poly.pdbx_seq_one_letter_code
_entity_poly.pdbx_strand_id
1 'polypeptide(L)'
;MDRELMAIRIASIYLESKDKDKGLPKKYLSGLKGKDRKKRVNEIDKRKKETDPKKKFKPFKSDKDESTTKSQYSKTDIAKKIREKIEGQGKDAFIEASSKVSGVSKAILSEVYARGAAAWATGHRPGANQHQWSIARVYSFLSGGKTQSTADKDLAEKAGLL
;
A
#
# COMPACT_ATOMS: atom_id res chain seq x y z
N MET A 1 18.87 -39.83 -11.52
CA MET A 1 18.93 -38.68 -10.60
C MET A 1 18.14 -39.07 -9.34
N ASP A 2 18.83 -39.06 -8.21
CA ASP A 2 18.29 -39.54 -6.94
C ASP A 2 17.12 -38.66 -6.47
N ARG A 3 15.98 -39.28 -6.10
CA ARG A 3 14.78 -38.58 -5.62
C ARG A 3 15.04 -37.76 -4.37
N GLU A 4 15.93 -38.21 -3.49
CA GLU A 4 16.34 -37.48 -2.28
C GLU A 4 17.11 -36.21 -2.61
N LEU A 5 18.06 -36.25 -3.55
CA LEU A 5 18.81 -35.10 -4.03
C LEU A 5 17.89 -34.06 -4.69
N MET A 6 16.85 -34.51 -5.39
CA MET A 6 15.85 -33.64 -6.01
C MET A 6 14.97 -32.97 -4.96
N ALA A 7 14.56 -33.72 -3.92
CA ALA A 7 13.76 -33.18 -2.81
C ALA A 7 14.55 -32.15 -1.98
N ILE A 8 15.83 -32.41 -1.71
CA ILE A 8 16.73 -31.48 -1.01
C ILE A 8 16.92 -30.20 -1.84
N ARG A 9 17.09 -30.31 -3.16
CA ARG A 9 17.23 -29.17 -4.06
C ARG A 9 15.96 -28.33 -4.15
N ILE A 10 14.79 -28.96 -4.20
CA ILE A 10 13.49 -28.29 -4.18
C ILE A 10 13.26 -27.59 -2.81
N ALA A 11 13.60 -28.28 -1.71
CA ALA A 11 13.49 -27.71 -0.37
C ALA A 11 14.44 -26.52 -0.18
N SER A 12 15.68 -26.60 -0.67
CA SER A 12 16.64 -25.49 -0.59
C SER A 12 16.22 -24.30 -1.46
N ILE A 13 15.68 -24.53 -2.66
CA ILE A 13 15.10 -23.47 -3.50
C ILE A 13 13.87 -22.84 -2.85
N TYR A 14 13.04 -23.64 -2.17
CA TYR A 14 11.86 -23.15 -1.46
C TYR A 14 12.23 -22.36 -0.21
N LEU A 15 13.26 -22.78 0.53
CA LEU A 15 13.81 -22.06 1.69
C LEU A 15 14.50 -20.76 1.27
N GLU A 16 15.31 -20.77 0.21
CA GLU A 16 15.91 -19.56 -0.37
C GLU A 16 14.85 -18.56 -0.87
N SER A 17 13.73 -19.03 -1.41
CA SER A 17 12.64 -18.16 -1.82
C SER A 17 11.90 -17.55 -0.64
N LYS A 18 11.74 -18.29 0.46
CA LYS A 18 11.14 -17.78 1.71
C LYS A 18 12.03 -16.76 2.43
N ASP A 19 13.34 -16.94 2.41
CA ASP A 19 14.26 -16.02 3.09
C ASP A 19 14.39 -14.67 2.39
N LYS A 20 14.22 -14.62 1.06
CA LYS A 20 14.29 -13.36 0.29
C LYS A 20 13.06 -12.46 0.42
N ASP A 21 11.93 -13.04 0.79
CA ASP A 21 10.68 -12.29 1.01
C ASP A 21 10.43 -11.97 2.50
N LYS A 22 11.35 -12.32 3.38
CA LYS A 22 11.22 -12.22 4.83
C LYS A 22 10.96 -10.80 5.28
N GLY A 23 9.78 -10.57 5.85
CA GLY A 23 9.36 -9.29 6.39
C GLY A 23 8.63 -8.36 5.41
N LEU A 24 8.49 -8.70 4.12
CA LEU A 24 7.69 -7.90 3.20
C LEU A 24 6.22 -8.35 3.20
N PRO A 25 5.27 -7.41 3.26
CA PRO A 25 3.85 -7.73 3.11
C PRO A 25 3.59 -8.44 1.77
N LYS A 26 2.85 -9.55 1.79
CA LYS A 26 2.50 -10.33 0.57
C LYS A 26 1.92 -9.46 -0.54
N LYS A 27 1.17 -8.42 -0.18
CA LYS A 27 0.57 -7.46 -1.13
C LYS A 27 1.60 -6.70 -1.98
N TYR A 28 2.85 -6.52 -1.51
CA TYR A 28 3.89 -5.81 -2.25
C TYR A 28 4.48 -6.65 -3.39
N LEU A 29 4.25 -7.96 -3.35
CA LEU A 29 4.74 -8.93 -4.30
C LEU A 29 3.60 -9.61 -5.07
N SER A 30 2.38 -9.09 -4.94
CA SER A 30 1.17 -9.65 -5.54
C SER A 30 1.27 -9.63 -7.07
N GLY A 31 0.97 -10.76 -7.69
CA GLY A 31 1.04 -10.92 -9.16
C GLY A 31 2.44 -11.21 -9.71
N LEU A 32 3.50 -10.90 -8.98
CA LEU A 32 4.88 -11.08 -9.44
C LEU A 32 5.39 -12.50 -9.20
N LYS A 33 6.11 -13.04 -10.19
CA LYS A 33 6.71 -14.38 -10.13
C LYS A 33 8.21 -14.33 -10.53
N GLY A 34 8.97 -15.34 -10.11
CA GLY A 34 10.34 -15.58 -10.56
C GLY A 34 11.26 -14.35 -10.49
N LYS A 35 11.79 -13.94 -11.63
CA LYS A 35 12.75 -12.83 -11.76
C LYS A 35 12.15 -11.47 -11.36
N ASP A 36 10.88 -11.22 -11.70
CA ASP A 36 10.24 -9.93 -11.41
C ASP A 36 9.97 -9.76 -9.91
N ARG A 37 9.61 -10.85 -9.23
CA ARG A 37 9.51 -10.87 -7.77
C ARG A 37 10.85 -10.53 -7.11
N LYS A 38 11.96 -11.12 -7.57
CA LYS A 38 13.32 -10.80 -7.07
C LYS A 38 13.71 -9.35 -7.32
N LYS A 39 13.41 -8.82 -8.51
CA LYS A 39 13.65 -7.41 -8.84
C LYS A 39 12.89 -6.50 -7.88
N ARG A 40 11.61 -6.76 -7.63
CA ARG A 40 10.77 -5.99 -6.72
C ARG A 40 11.32 -5.95 -5.30
N VAL A 41 11.74 -7.11 -4.74
CA VAL A 41 12.36 -7.18 -3.42
C VAL A 41 13.60 -6.27 -3.36
N ASN A 42 14.48 -6.36 -4.36
CA ASN A 42 15.70 -5.56 -4.41
C ASN A 42 15.40 -4.04 -4.55
N GLU A 43 14.37 -3.67 -5.30
CA GLU A 43 13.94 -2.27 -5.45
C GLU A 43 13.43 -1.71 -4.12
N ILE A 44 12.64 -2.50 -3.37
CA ILE A 44 12.14 -2.12 -2.04
C ILE A 44 13.30 -1.94 -1.07
N ASP A 45 14.26 -2.87 -1.04
CA ASP A 45 15.42 -2.79 -0.14
C ASP A 45 16.31 -1.58 -0.44
N LYS A 46 16.55 -1.29 -1.71
CA LYS A 46 17.25 -0.06 -2.12
C LYS A 46 16.48 1.20 -1.70
N ARG A 47 15.17 1.19 -1.90
CA ARG A 47 14.31 2.33 -1.58
C ARG A 47 14.27 2.64 -0.09
N LYS A 48 14.31 1.63 0.77
CA LYS A 48 14.37 1.81 2.24
C LYS A 48 15.63 2.55 2.68
N LYS A 49 16.72 2.40 1.93
CA LYS A 49 18.02 3.05 2.20
C LYS A 49 18.18 4.41 1.51
N GLU A 50 17.24 4.78 0.63
CA GLU A 50 17.29 6.03 -0.13
C GLU A 50 16.92 7.23 0.77
N THR A 51 17.77 8.22 0.79
CA THR A 51 17.60 9.45 1.58
C THR A 51 17.13 10.63 0.72
N ASP A 52 17.40 10.61 -0.60
CA ASP A 52 16.99 11.66 -1.53
C ASP A 52 15.46 11.58 -1.77
N PRO A 53 14.68 12.60 -1.36
CA PRO A 53 13.23 12.60 -1.55
C PRO A 53 12.81 12.47 -3.03
N LYS A 54 13.56 13.09 -3.95
CA LYS A 54 13.27 13.04 -5.40
C LYS A 54 13.37 11.62 -5.96
N LYS A 55 14.27 10.79 -5.39
CA LYS A 55 14.41 9.39 -5.78
C LYS A 55 13.43 8.50 -5.01
N LYS A 56 13.18 8.81 -3.74
CA LYS A 56 12.30 8.05 -2.85
C LYS A 56 10.86 7.99 -3.34
N PHE A 57 10.36 9.05 -3.94
CA PHE A 57 8.96 9.14 -4.42
C PHE A 57 8.78 8.83 -5.91
N LYS A 58 9.75 8.19 -6.56
CA LYS A 58 9.58 7.67 -7.93
C LYS A 58 8.92 6.28 -7.92
N PRO A 59 8.10 5.95 -8.93
CA PRO A 59 7.60 4.58 -9.12
C PRO A 59 8.76 3.58 -9.19
N PHE A 60 8.52 2.35 -8.77
CA PHE A 60 9.48 1.26 -9.00
C PHE A 60 9.50 0.89 -10.48
N LYS A 61 10.63 0.44 -10.99
CA LYS A 61 10.72 -0.06 -12.38
C LYS A 61 9.81 -1.26 -12.62
N SER A 62 9.56 -2.05 -11.59
CA SER A 62 8.65 -3.19 -11.60
C SER A 62 7.16 -2.81 -11.59
N ASP A 63 6.80 -1.51 -11.52
CA ASP A 63 5.42 -1.05 -11.66
C ASP A 63 5.01 -0.83 -13.12
N LYS A 64 5.97 -0.75 -14.05
CA LYS A 64 5.79 -0.17 -15.36
C LYS A 64 4.71 -0.84 -16.22
N ASP A 65 4.55 -2.15 -16.10
CA ASP A 65 3.63 -2.93 -16.93
C ASP A 65 2.57 -3.66 -16.09
N GLU A 66 2.41 -3.26 -14.82
CA GLU A 66 1.49 -3.91 -13.88
C GLU A 66 0.23 -3.09 -13.68
N SER A 67 -0.91 -3.76 -13.79
CA SER A 67 -2.19 -3.19 -13.35
C SER A 67 -2.41 -3.45 -11.86
N THR A 68 -2.71 -2.39 -11.10
CA THR A 68 -3.00 -2.56 -9.68
C THR A 68 -4.41 -3.13 -9.45
N THR A 69 -4.54 -4.01 -8.46
CA THR A 69 -5.85 -4.45 -7.98
C THR A 69 -6.46 -3.40 -7.05
N LYS A 70 -7.77 -3.18 -7.16
CA LYS A 70 -8.48 -2.27 -6.25
C LYS A 70 -8.40 -2.77 -4.81
N SER A 71 -8.19 -1.86 -3.86
CA SER A 71 -8.25 -2.17 -2.44
C SER A 71 -9.62 -2.70 -2.05
N GLN A 72 -9.68 -3.67 -1.13
CA GLN A 72 -10.95 -4.15 -0.55
C GLN A 72 -11.75 -2.99 0.09
N TYR A 73 -11.09 -2.00 0.67
CA TYR A 73 -11.73 -0.85 1.29
C TYR A 73 -12.38 0.10 0.27
N SER A 74 -12.01 0.04 -1.01
CA SER A 74 -12.67 0.81 -2.07
C SER A 74 -14.10 0.34 -2.38
N LYS A 75 -14.48 -0.82 -1.88
CA LYS A 75 -15.82 -1.41 -2.06
C LYS A 75 -16.77 -1.13 -0.90
N THR A 76 -16.30 -0.52 0.18
CA THR A 76 -17.10 -0.17 1.35
C THR A 76 -18.14 0.90 1.02
N ASP A 77 -19.23 0.96 1.79
CA ASP A 77 -20.29 1.94 1.55
C ASP A 77 -19.81 3.37 1.77
N ILE A 78 -18.94 3.60 2.76
CA ILE A 78 -18.33 4.91 2.96
C ILE A 78 -17.49 5.34 1.75
N ALA A 79 -16.73 4.43 1.14
CA ALA A 79 -15.96 4.71 -0.06
C ALA A 79 -16.86 5.04 -1.27
N LYS A 80 -18.00 4.39 -1.39
CA LYS A 80 -19.00 4.70 -2.44
C LYS A 80 -19.58 6.10 -2.23
N LYS A 81 -20.05 6.42 -1.02
CA LYS A 81 -20.58 7.74 -0.66
C LYS A 81 -19.57 8.86 -0.90
N ILE A 82 -18.28 8.63 -0.56
CA ILE A 82 -17.22 9.60 -0.81
C ILE A 82 -17.10 9.86 -2.32
N ARG A 83 -17.03 8.81 -3.16
CA ARG A 83 -16.91 8.96 -4.62
C ARG A 83 -18.08 9.74 -5.23
N GLU A 84 -19.30 9.55 -4.72
CA GLU A 84 -20.49 10.28 -5.16
C GLU A 84 -20.45 11.76 -4.78
N LYS A 85 -19.67 12.14 -3.78
CA LYS A 85 -19.53 13.51 -3.27
C LYS A 85 -18.26 14.24 -3.75
N ILE A 86 -17.43 13.59 -4.55
CA ILE A 86 -16.23 14.24 -5.09
C ILE A 86 -16.64 15.24 -6.17
N GLU A 87 -16.35 16.51 -5.90
CA GLU A 87 -16.50 17.62 -6.84
C GLU A 87 -15.11 18.12 -7.22
N GLY A 88 -14.63 17.81 -8.43
CA GLY A 88 -13.28 18.16 -8.88
C GLY A 88 -12.31 16.99 -8.91
N GLN A 89 -11.02 17.31 -8.92
CA GLN A 89 -9.95 16.32 -9.07
C GLN A 89 -8.86 16.48 -8.01
N GLY A 90 -8.10 15.41 -7.81
CA GLY A 90 -6.92 15.41 -6.97
C GLY A 90 -7.19 15.20 -5.49
N LYS A 91 -6.15 15.46 -4.70
CA LYS A 91 -6.14 15.24 -3.24
C LYS A 91 -7.21 16.07 -2.53
N ASP A 92 -7.29 17.36 -2.83
CA ASP A 92 -8.12 18.28 -2.05
C ASP A 92 -9.62 17.99 -2.23
N ALA A 93 -10.06 17.71 -3.46
CA ALA A 93 -11.43 17.29 -3.75
C ALA A 93 -11.77 15.98 -3.02
N PHE A 94 -10.86 15.03 -2.98
CA PHE A 94 -11.03 13.77 -2.27
C PHE A 94 -11.11 13.97 -0.74
N ILE A 95 -10.25 14.80 -0.15
CA ILE A 95 -10.26 15.10 1.29
C ILE A 95 -11.53 15.84 1.69
N GLU A 96 -11.96 16.81 0.88
CA GLU A 96 -13.21 17.55 1.08
C GLU A 96 -14.42 16.60 1.13
N ALA A 97 -14.57 15.75 0.11
CA ALA A 97 -15.65 14.76 0.04
C ALA A 97 -15.59 13.77 1.21
N SER A 98 -14.39 13.31 1.57
CA SER A 98 -14.19 12.39 2.69
C SER A 98 -14.60 13.00 4.02
N SER A 99 -14.27 14.28 4.24
CA SER A 99 -14.64 15.02 5.45
C SER A 99 -16.16 15.22 5.53
N LYS A 100 -16.79 15.63 4.43
CA LYS A 100 -18.26 15.81 4.35
C LYS A 100 -19.02 14.51 4.65
N VAL A 101 -18.54 13.38 4.17
CA VAL A 101 -19.21 12.08 4.35
C VAL A 101 -18.98 11.49 5.73
N SER A 102 -17.76 11.61 6.26
CA SER A 102 -17.36 10.96 7.52
C SER A 102 -17.53 11.82 8.77
N GLY A 103 -17.59 13.14 8.62
CA GLY A 103 -17.51 14.09 9.74
C GLY A 103 -16.10 14.25 10.33
N VAL A 104 -15.11 13.51 9.85
CA VAL A 104 -13.73 13.64 10.31
C VAL A 104 -13.09 14.90 9.72
N SER A 105 -12.31 15.63 10.51
CA SER A 105 -11.68 16.85 10.04
C SER A 105 -10.73 16.64 8.86
N LYS A 106 -10.67 17.64 7.96
CA LYS A 106 -9.76 17.62 6.81
C LYS A 106 -8.30 17.49 7.23
N ALA A 107 -7.92 18.07 8.35
CA ALA A 107 -6.55 17.99 8.89
C ALA A 107 -6.15 16.54 9.20
N ILE A 108 -7.01 15.79 9.89
CA ILE A 108 -6.79 14.37 10.20
C ILE A 108 -6.72 13.54 8.92
N LEU A 109 -7.67 13.73 8.00
CA LEU A 109 -7.71 12.98 6.73
C LEU A 109 -6.51 13.29 5.84
N SER A 110 -6.04 14.55 5.81
CA SER A 110 -4.82 14.94 5.10
C SER A 110 -3.58 14.28 5.68
N GLU A 111 -3.51 14.12 6.99
CA GLU A 111 -2.42 13.41 7.65
C GLU A 111 -2.45 11.90 7.34
N VAL A 112 -3.61 11.26 7.40
CA VAL A 112 -3.77 9.84 6.98
C VAL A 112 -3.33 9.66 5.52
N TYR A 113 -3.73 10.57 4.65
CA TYR A 113 -3.33 10.58 3.24
C TYR A 113 -1.81 10.72 3.08
N ALA A 114 -1.19 11.66 3.80
CA ALA A 114 0.26 11.89 3.77
C ALA A 114 1.04 10.67 4.29
N ARG A 115 0.58 10.03 5.35
CA ARG A 115 1.14 8.75 5.83
C ARG A 115 1.00 7.64 4.79
N GLY A 116 -0.09 7.64 4.01
CA GLY A 116 -0.27 6.75 2.87
C GLY A 116 0.78 6.98 1.78
N ALA A 117 1.00 8.23 1.42
CA ALA A 117 2.03 8.62 0.44
C ALA A 117 3.44 8.21 0.89
N ALA A 118 3.78 8.45 2.15
CA ALA A 118 5.06 8.04 2.73
C ALA A 118 5.23 6.50 2.73
N ALA A 119 4.19 5.77 3.11
CA ALA A 119 4.21 4.31 3.09
C ALA A 119 4.37 3.75 1.66
N TRP A 120 3.77 4.39 0.65
CA TRP A 120 3.95 4.01 -0.75
C TRP A 120 5.41 4.07 -1.17
N ALA A 121 6.14 5.09 -0.72
CA ALA A 121 7.55 5.27 -1.05
C ALA A 121 8.44 4.12 -0.54
N THR A 122 8.05 3.44 0.55
CA THR A 122 8.81 2.33 1.14
C THR A 122 8.38 0.96 0.63
N GLY A 123 7.21 0.85 0.01
CA GLY A 123 6.70 -0.39 -0.57
C GLY A 123 5.19 -0.32 -0.79
N HIS A 124 4.74 -0.81 -1.93
CA HIS A 124 3.33 -0.83 -2.33
C HIS A 124 3.05 -2.01 -3.27
N ARG A 125 1.76 -2.24 -3.59
CA ARG A 125 1.38 -3.22 -4.60
C ARG A 125 1.94 -2.83 -5.97
N PRO A 126 2.40 -3.78 -6.78
CA PRO A 126 2.80 -3.51 -8.15
C PRO A 126 1.71 -2.74 -8.91
N GLY A 127 2.11 -1.73 -9.66
CA GLY A 127 1.23 -0.88 -10.46
C GLY A 127 0.41 0.17 -9.70
N ALA A 128 0.43 0.20 -8.36
CA ALA A 128 -0.27 1.22 -7.59
C ALA A 128 0.50 2.53 -7.57
N ASN A 129 -0.11 3.62 -8.02
CA ASN A 129 0.48 4.94 -7.86
C ASN A 129 0.28 5.49 -6.43
N GLN A 130 1.02 6.55 -6.09
CA GLN A 130 1.01 7.15 -4.76
C GLN A 130 -0.39 7.64 -4.34
N HIS A 131 -1.11 8.27 -5.25
CA HIS A 131 -2.47 8.77 -4.98
C HIS A 131 -3.45 7.64 -4.69
N GLN A 132 -3.45 6.58 -5.51
CA GLN A 132 -4.29 5.39 -5.29
C GLN A 132 -4.00 4.72 -3.95
N TRP A 133 -2.72 4.64 -3.55
CA TRP A 133 -2.31 4.06 -2.28
C TRP A 133 -2.78 4.91 -1.09
N SER A 134 -2.66 6.24 -1.19
CA SER A 134 -3.10 7.19 -0.16
C SER A 134 -4.62 7.17 0.01
N ILE A 135 -5.37 7.16 -1.08
CA ILE A 135 -6.84 7.01 -1.07
C ILE A 135 -7.25 5.70 -0.39
N ALA A 136 -6.61 4.59 -0.74
CA ALA A 136 -6.90 3.29 -0.13
C ALA A 136 -6.65 3.28 1.38
N ARG A 137 -5.64 4.03 1.86
CA ARG A 137 -5.38 4.20 3.29
C ARG A 137 -6.48 4.99 3.98
N VAL A 138 -6.94 6.08 3.39
CA VAL A 138 -8.06 6.87 3.93
C VAL A 138 -9.34 6.02 4.00
N TYR A 139 -9.65 5.25 2.97
CA TYR A 139 -10.78 4.32 3.01
C TYR A 139 -10.64 3.27 4.11
N SER A 140 -9.46 2.69 4.28
CA SER A 140 -9.18 1.76 5.39
C SER A 140 -9.37 2.42 6.74
N PHE A 141 -8.89 3.65 6.91
CA PHE A 141 -9.05 4.43 8.14
C PHE A 141 -10.52 4.68 8.47
N LEU A 142 -11.32 5.14 7.50
CA LEU A 142 -12.73 5.46 7.69
C LEU A 142 -13.66 4.24 7.80
N SER A 143 -13.21 3.07 7.33
CA SER A 143 -14.01 1.84 7.34
C SER A 143 -13.71 0.91 8.51
N GLY A 144 -12.97 1.35 9.52
CA GLY A 144 -12.56 0.48 10.63
C GLY A 144 -11.52 -0.56 10.23
N GLY A 145 -10.75 -0.31 9.17
CA GLY A 145 -9.73 -1.22 8.69
C GLY A 145 -8.48 -1.25 9.58
N LYS A 146 -7.56 -2.15 9.27
CA LYS A 146 -6.36 -2.40 10.09
C LYS A 146 -5.55 -1.13 10.40
N THR A 147 -5.46 -0.17 9.48
CA THR A 147 -4.70 1.07 9.70
C THR A 147 -5.28 1.92 10.81
N GLN A 148 -6.62 1.94 10.97
CA GLN A 148 -7.30 2.68 12.05
C GLN A 148 -6.85 2.21 13.43
N SER A 149 -6.72 0.92 13.65
CA SER A 149 -6.35 0.33 14.95
C SER A 149 -4.84 0.15 15.14
N THR A 150 -4.03 0.44 14.12
CA THR A 150 -2.58 0.24 14.15
C THR A 150 -1.82 1.53 13.82
N ALA A 151 -1.42 1.71 12.56
CA ALA A 151 -0.54 2.79 12.12
C ALA A 151 -1.15 4.20 12.21
N ASP A 152 -2.48 4.31 12.25
CA ASP A 152 -3.22 5.57 12.36
C ASP A 152 -4.07 5.66 13.64
N LYS A 153 -3.76 4.81 14.62
CA LYS A 153 -4.51 4.74 15.89
C LYS A 153 -4.59 6.09 16.59
N ASP A 154 -3.48 6.82 16.64
CA ASP A 154 -3.41 8.15 17.21
C ASP A 154 -4.36 9.16 16.54
N LEU A 155 -4.52 9.05 15.23
CA LEU A 155 -5.45 9.89 14.47
C LEU A 155 -6.90 9.42 14.63
N ALA A 156 -7.12 8.12 14.78
CA ALA A 156 -8.44 7.56 15.01
C ALA A 156 -9.00 7.95 16.38
N GLU A 157 -8.16 7.96 17.41
CA GLU A 157 -8.50 8.46 18.75
C GLU A 157 -8.84 9.95 18.72
N LYS A 158 -8.05 10.78 18.02
CA LYS A 158 -8.33 12.21 17.83
C LYS A 158 -9.62 12.47 17.05
N ALA A 159 -9.99 11.56 16.16
CA ALA A 159 -11.21 11.65 15.36
C ALA A 159 -12.45 11.10 16.07
N GLY A 160 -12.30 10.50 17.25
CA GLY A 160 -13.40 9.84 17.97
C GLY A 160 -13.90 8.56 17.28
N LEU A 161 -13.02 7.86 16.56
CA LEU A 161 -13.32 6.60 15.86
C LEU A 161 -12.91 5.36 16.67
N LEU A 162 -12.17 5.55 17.73
CA LEU A 162 -11.75 4.55 18.71
C LEU A 162 -11.99 5.07 20.12
#